data_c9ccb1f8094342942a5cec1fd7a6b766
#
_entry.id   c9ccb1f8094342942a5cec1fd7a6b766
#
_cell.length_a   1.000
_cell.length_b   1.000
_cell.length_c   1.000
_cell.angle_alpha   90.00
_cell.angle_beta   90.00
_cell.angle_gamma   90.00
#
_symmetry.space_group_name_H-M   'P 1'
#
loop_
_entity.id
_entity.type
_entity.pdbx_description
1 polymer ?
#
loop_
_entity_poly.entity_id
_entity_poly.type
_entity_poly.pdbx_seq_one_letter_code
_entity_poly.pdbx_strand_id
1 'polypeptide(L)'
;LHDPQSHPSLHHAMAATTLTVTLWLIGITLILIGVAGTVLPALPGVFFVFLGILLTAWIDDFSVVSGLTVGICLAITIVAWVLDYIAGILGAKKVGASREAIVGSFIGTIAGVFSGLWGLLFMPLLGAAIGQYLYDRDLIRARNVGIATWLGMVIGMLIKIALTFLMIGIFVFALVTP
;
A
#
# COMPACT_ATOMS: atom_id res chain seq x y z
N LEU A 1 -19.67 51.56 -24.86
CA LEU A 1 -19.99 50.82 -23.62
C LEU A 1 -18.94 49.73 -23.47
N HIS A 2 -17.86 50.04 -22.74
CA HIS A 2 -16.77 49.12 -22.44
C HIS A 2 -17.16 48.36 -21.14
N ASP A 3 -17.34 47.06 -21.25
CA ASP A 3 -17.68 46.22 -20.09
C ASP A 3 -16.41 45.99 -19.25
N PRO A 4 -16.33 46.48 -17.99
CA PRO A 4 -15.15 46.35 -17.15
C PRO A 4 -15.00 44.98 -16.45
N GLN A 5 -15.83 43.97 -16.77
CA GLN A 5 -15.96 42.75 -16.02
C GLN A 5 -15.21 41.51 -16.60
N SER A 6 -14.40 41.67 -17.64
CA SER A 6 -13.81 40.54 -18.37
C SER A 6 -12.40 40.10 -17.94
N HIS A 7 -11.82 40.69 -16.88
CA HIS A 7 -10.55 40.21 -16.35
C HIS A 7 -10.77 39.45 -15.04
N PRO A 8 -10.61 38.14 -15.03
CA PRO A 8 -10.53 37.43 -13.76
C PRO A 8 -9.41 38.06 -12.93
N SER A 9 -9.75 38.57 -11.74
CA SER A 9 -8.80 39.27 -10.89
C SER A 9 -7.57 38.40 -10.73
N LEU A 10 -6.36 38.95 -10.85
CA LEU A 10 -5.08 38.25 -10.68
C LEU A 10 -5.09 37.38 -9.41
N HIS A 11 -5.81 37.79 -8.39
CA HIS A 11 -6.01 37.02 -7.14
C HIS A 11 -6.74 35.68 -7.35
N HIS A 12 -7.77 35.63 -8.21
CA HIS A 12 -8.47 34.36 -8.50
C HIS A 12 -7.59 33.41 -9.32
N ALA A 13 -6.86 33.94 -10.30
CA ALA A 13 -5.93 33.14 -11.11
C ALA A 13 -4.78 32.56 -10.25
N MET A 14 -4.19 33.40 -9.39
CA MET A 14 -3.14 32.97 -8.47
C MET A 14 -3.66 31.92 -7.46
N ALA A 15 -4.85 32.12 -6.92
CA ALA A 15 -5.46 31.17 -5.98
C ALA A 15 -5.74 29.81 -6.65
N ALA A 16 -6.26 29.81 -7.88
CA ALA A 16 -6.51 28.58 -8.65
C ALA A 16 -5.19 27.82 -8.92
N THR A 17 -4.15 28.53 -9.36
CA THR A 17 -2.83 27.91 -9.61
C THR A 17 -2.23 27.32 -8.34
N THR A 18 -2.31 28.06 -7.22
CA THR A 18 -1.79 27.59 -5.93
C THR A 18 -2.53 26.32 -5.47
N LEU A 19 -3.86 26.28 -5.63
CA LEU A 19 -4.66 25.12 -5.29
C LEU A 19 -4.25 23.88 -6.12
N THR A 20 -4.13 24.06 -7.44
CA THR A 20 -3.70 22.99 -8.35
C THR A 20 -2.32 22.41 -7.97
N VAL A 21 -1.33 23.30 -7.75
CA VAL A 21 0.01 22.89 -7.32
C VAL A 21 -0.03 22.12 -5.99
N THR A 22 -0.82 22.62 -5.03
CA THR A 22 -0.95 21.96 -3.72
C THR A 22 -1.56 20.55 -3.85
N LEU A 23 -2.59 20.40 -4.67
CA LEU A 23 -3.22 19.10 -4.91
C LEU A 23 -2.28 18.12 -5.63
N TRP A 24 -1.48 18.60 -6.59
CA TRP A 24 -0.43 17.80 -7.23
C TRP A 24 0.61 17.32 -6.21
N LEU A 25 1.07 18.20 -5.33
CA LEU A 25 2.01 17.84 -4.27
C LEU A 25 1.41 16.78 -3.32
N ILE A 26 0.13 16.90 -2.97
CA ILE A 26 -0.58 15.90 -2.16
C ILE A 26 -0.65 14.56 -2.91
N GLY A 27 -1.00 14.56 -4.19
CA GLY A 27 -1.07 13.34 -5.01
C GLY A 27 0.27 12.62 -5.07
N ILE A 28 1.35 13.34 -5.37
CA ILE A 28 2.72 12.77 -5.39
C ILE A 28 3.12 12.25 -4.01
N THR A 29 2.82 13.00 -2.95
CA THR A 29 3.13 12.57 -1.56
C THR A 29 2.38 11.29 -1.20
N LEU A 30 1.11 11.15 -1.60
CA LEU A 30 0.33 9.92 -1.41
C LEU A 30 0.96 8.74 -2.16
N ILE A 31 1.43 8.93 -3.40
CA ILE A 31 2.12 7.90 -4.16
C ILE A 31 3.41 7.47 -3.42
N LEU A 32 4.22 8.41 -2.96
CA LEU A 32 5.47 8.12 -2.24
C LEU A 32 5.22 7.41 -0.92
N ILE A 33 4.23 7.85 -0.14
CA ILE A 33 3.80 7.19 1.11
C ILE A 33 3.28 5.79 0.78
N GLY A 34 2.52 5.64 -0.31
CA GLY A 34 2.01 4.35 -0.76
C GLY A 34 3.14 3.38 -1.12
N VAL A 35 4.14 3.83 -1.87
CA VAL A 35 5.34 3.01 -2.19
C VAL A 35 6.07 2.59 -0.92
N ALA A 36 6.33 3.52 0.00
CA ALA A 36 6.93 3.20 1.28
C ALA A 36 6.06 2.21 2.09
N GLY A 37 4.74 2.41 2.06
CA GLY A 37 3.76 1.57 2.76
C GLY A 37 3.64 0.15 2.20
N THR A 38 4.06 -0.12 0.94
CA THR A 38 4.06 -1.50 0.42
C THR A 38 5.10 -2.39 1.09
N VAL A 39 6.17 -1.79 1.62
CA VAL A 39 7.20 -2.48 2.40
C VAL A 39 6.72 -2.76 3.83
N LEU A 40 5.78 -1.98 4.33
CA LEU A 40 5.23 -2.12 5.68
C LEU A 40 4.01 -3.06 5.66
N PRO A 41 4.05 -4.22 6.36
CA PRO A 41 2.97 -5.21 6.32
C PRO A 41 1.62 -4.69 6.83
N ALA A 42 1.64 -3.65 7.67
CA ALA A 42 0.45 -3.08 8.32
C ALA A 42 -0.22 -1.95 7.51
N LEU A 43 0.45 -1.40 6.49
CA LEU A 43 -0.07 -0.27 5.71
C LEU A 43 -0.61 -0.72 4.35
N PRO A 44 -1.80 -0.24 3.95
CA PRO A 44 -2.37 -0.52 2.64
C PRO A 44 -1.68 0.33 1.55
N GLY A 45 -0.36 0.11 1.32
CA GLY A 45 0.47 0.95 0.44
C GLY A 45 -0.09 1.07 -0.98
N VAL A 46 -0.55 -0.05 -1.57
CA VAL A 46 -1.18 -0.07 -2.91
C VAL A 46 -2.38 0.87 -2.97
N PHE A 47 -3.18 0.95 -1.90
CA PHE A 47 -4.33 1.84 -1.82
C PHE A 47 -3.94 3.32 -1.82
N PHE A 48 -2.87 3.71 -1.10
CA PHE A 48 -2.37 5.08 -1.11
C PHE A 48 -1.81 5.48 -2.48
N VAL A 49 -1.14 4.56 -3.18
CA VAL A 49 -0.71 4.79 -4.57
C VAL A 49 -1.91 5.03 -5.47
N PHE A 50 -2.96 4.21 -5.35
CA PHE A 50 -4.19 4.40 -6.10
C PHE A 50 -4.85 5.75 -5.81
N LEU A 51 -4.96 6.16 -4.55
CA LEU A 51 -5.52 7.46 -4.18
C LEU A 51 -4.72 8.62 -4.77
N GLY A 52 -3.39 8.53 -4.77
CA GLY A 52 -2.53 9.53 -5.39
C GLY A 52 -2.76 9.63 -6.91
N ILE A 53 -2.86 8.50 -7.61
CA ILE A 53 -3.17 8.45 -9.05
C ILE A 53 -4.58 9.02 -9.33
N LEU A 54 -5.58 8.63 -8.53
CA LEU A 54 -6.94 9.13 -8.65
C LEU A 54 -7.00 10.65 -8.45
N LEU A 55 -6.30 11.17 -7.44
CA LEU A 55 -6.26 12.60 -7.16
C LEU A 55 -5.62 13.38 -8.32
N THR A 56 -4.50 12.91 -8.85
CA THR A 56 -3.83 13.55 -9.99
C THR A 56 -4.70 13.52 -11.25
N ALA A 57 -5.40 12.40 -11.53
CA ALA A 57 -6.34 12.31 -12.63
C ALA A 57 -7.52 13.27 -12.48
N TRP A 58 -8.02 13.45 -11.26
CA TRP A 58 -9.14 14.34 -10.97
C TRP A 58 -8.78 15.83 -11.14
N ILE A 59 -7.57 16.23 -10.78
CA ILE A 59 -7.10 17.61 -10.93
C ILE A 59 -7.14 18.06 -12.40
N ASP A 60 -6.84 17.15 -13.33
CA ASP A 60 -6.78 17.43 -14.77
C ASP A 60 -8.09 17.04 -15.49
N ASP A 61 -9.20 16.86 -14.77
CA ASP A 61 -10.48 16.42 -15.34
C ASP A 61 -10.36 15.18 -16.24
N PHE A 62 -9.48 14.24 -15.87
CA PHE A 62 -9.17 13.01 -16.63
C PHE A 62 -8.68 13.26 -18.07
N SER A 63 -8.14 14.43 -18.36
CA SER A 63 -7.67 14.81 -19.69
C SER A 63 -6.33 14.15 -20.05
N VAL A 64 -5.42 14.04 -19.09
CA VAL A 64 -4.10 13.40 -19.27
C VAL A 64 -4.15 11.94 -18.83
N VAL A 65 -4.69 11.68 -17.65
CA VAL A 65 -4.85 10.31 -17.13
C VAL A 65 -6.30 9.90 -17.32
N SER A 66 -6.57 9.08 -18.32
CA SER A 66 -7.94 8.67 -18.67
C SER A 66 -8.64 7.90 -17.54
N GLY A 67 -9.98 7.98 -17.50
CA GLY A 67 -10.78 7.19 -16.56
C GLY A 67 -10.54 5.68 -16.69
N LEU A 68 -10.18 5.20 -17.89
CA LEU A 68 -9.81 3.80 -18.11
C LEU A 68 -8.51 3.43 -17.36
N THR A 69 -7.50 4.29 -17.39
CA THR A 69 -6.26 4.10 -16.64
C THR A 69 -6.52 4.01 -15.14
N VAL A 70 -7.35 4.91 -14.61
CA VAL A 70 -7.76 4.89 -13.20
C VAL A 70 -8.56 3.61 -12.88
N GLY A 71 -9.43 3.18 -13.79
CA GLY A 71 -10.17 1.92 -13.65
C GLY A 71 -9.26 0.68 -13.59
N ILE A 72 -8.21 0.65 -14.42
CA ILE A 72 -7.20 -0.43 -14.38
C ILE A 72 -6.44 -0.39 -13.04
N CYS A 73 -6.03 0.78 -12.57
CA CYS A 73 -5.36 0.92 -11.28
C CYS A 73 -6.27 0.49 -10.11
N LEU A 74 -7.57 0.80 -10.18
CA LEU A 74 -8.54 0.31 -9.21
C LEU A 74 -8.64 -1.22 -9.21
N ALA A 75 -8.72 -1.84 -10.40
CA ALA A 75 -8.75 -3.29 -10.54
C ALA A 75 -7.49 -3.94 -9.93
N ILE A 76 -6.30 -3.39 -10.18
CA ILE A 76 -5.05 -3.86 -9.58
C ILE A 76 -5.10 -3.73 -8.04
N THR A 77 -5.64 -2.64 -7.53
CA THR A 77 -5.80 -2.43 -6.07
C THR A 77 -6.73 -3.47 -5.45
N ILE A 78 -7.85 -3.76 -6.10
CA ILE A 78 -8.78 -4.80 -5.64
C ILE A 78 -8.11 -6.19 -5.68
N VAL A 79 -7.38 -6.51 -6.75
CA VAL A 79 -6.62 -7.77 -6.86
C VAL A 79 -5.60 -7.87 -5.74
N ALA A 80 -4.85 -6.80 -5.44
CA ALA A 80 -3.89 -6.77 -4.35
C ALA A 80 -4.56 -7.08 -2.99
N TRP A 81 -5.72 -6.49 -2.72
CA TRP A 81 -6.49 -6.75 -1.50
C TRP A 81 -7.00 -8.18 -1.40
N VAL A 82 -7.53 -8.72 -2.51
CA VAL A 82 -8.00 -10.11 -2.56
C VAL A 82 -6.84 -11.08 -2.32
N LEU A 83 -5.68 -10.83 -2.95
CA LEU A 83 -4.49 -11.65 -2.75
C LEU A 83 -3.98 -11.60 -1.30
N ASP A 84 -3.98 -10.43 -0.66
CA ASP A 84 -3.62 -10.30 0.75
C ASP A 84 -4.55 -11.10 1.65
N TYR A 85 -5.84 -11.00 1.43
CA TYR A 85 -6.85 -11.72 2.21
C TYR A 85 -6.70 -13.24 2.05
N ILE A 86 -6.56 -13.69 0.80
CA ILE A 86 -6.36 -15.12 0.48
C ILE A 86 -5.03 -15.62 1.06
N ALA A 87 -3.94 -14.88 0.90
CA ALA A 87 -2.63 -15.24 1.43
C ALA A 87 -2.66 -15.36 2.96
N GLY A 88 -3.35 -14.44 3.64
CA GLY A 88 -3.52 -14.49 5.10
C GLY A 88 -4.26 -15.75 5.57
N ILE A 89 -5.38 -16.10 4.93
CA ILE A 89 -6.17 -17.28 5.29
C ILE A 89 -5.42 -18.58 4.95
N LEU A 90 -4.89 -18.69 3.74
CA LEU A 90 -4.22 -19.91 3.29
C LEU A 90 -2.88 -20.11 3.99
N GLY A 91 -2.15 -19.05 4.27
CA GLY A 91 -0.90 -19.10 5.02
C GLY A 91 -1.12 -19.67 6.42
N ALA A 92 -2.06 -19.13 7.17
CA ALA A 92 -2.40 -19.61 8.51
C ALA A 92 -2.90 -21.06 8.54
N LYS A 93 -3.78 -21.43 7.58
CA LYS A 93 -4.33 -22.80 7.50
C LYS A 93 -3.32 -23.84 7.07
N LYS A 94 -2.47 -23.55 6.07
CA LYS A 94 -1.48 -24.52 5.56
C LYS A 94 -0.46 -24.96 6.59
N VAL A 95 -0.11 -24.08 7.51
CA VAL A 95 0.93 -24.34 8.51
C VAL A 95 0.32 -24.87 9.82
N GLY A 96 -1.01 -24.92 9.92
CA GLY A 96 -1.68 -25.29 11.16
C GLY A 96 -1.33 -24.33 12.31
N ALA A 97 -1.15 -23.05 12.00
CA ALA A 97 -0.85 -22.04 12.99
C ALA A 97 -1.99 -21.91 14.01
N SER A 98 -1.64 -21.90 15.29
CA SER A 98 -2.58 -21.65 16.37
C SER A 98 -3.06 -20.19 16.37
N ARG A 99 -4.13 -19.90 17.11
CA ARG A 99 -4.57 -18.50 17.31
C ARG A 99 -3.51 -17.68 18.02
N GLU A 100 -2.80 -18.28 18.95
CA GLU A 100 -1.69 -17.70 19.71
C GLU A 100 -0.53 -17.32 18.79
N ALA A 101 -0.23 -18.13 17.77
CA ALA A 101 0.77 -17.80 16.76
C ALA A 101 0.35 -16.58 15.92
N ILE A 102 -0.92 -16.50 15.53
CA ILE A 102 -1.44 -15.34 14.76
C ILE A 102 -1.39 -14.07 15.61
N VAL A 103 -1.85 -14.12 16.85
CA VAL A 103 -1.77 -12.99 17.79
C VAL A 103 -0.32 -12.62 18.06
N GLY A 104 0.55 -13.61 18.27
CA GLY A 104 1.97 -13.39 18.46
C GLY A 104 2.63 -12.70 17.28
N SER A 105 2.31 -13.10 16.02
CA SER A 105 2.85 -12.43 14.83
C SER A 105 2.35 -10.99 14.72
N PHE A 106 1.10 -10.72 15.09
CA PHE A 106 0.54 -9.36 15.09
C PHE A 106 1.24 -8.46 16.12
N ILE A 107 1.43 -8.96 17.34
CA ILE A 107 2.19 -8.25 18.39
C ILE A 107 3.64 -8.03 17.93
N GLY A 108 4.25 -9.06 17.32
CA GLY A 108 5.59 -8.98 16.74
C GLY A 108 5.68 -7.92 15.65
N THR A 109 4.67 -7.79 14.79
CA THR A 109 4.62 -6.75 13.75
C THR A 109 4.60 -5.35 14.39
N ILE A 110 3.77 -5.13 15.40
CA ILE A 110 3.69 -3.86 16.12
C ILE A 110 5.05 -3.53 16.78
N ALA A 111 5.63 -4.48 17.50
CA ALA A 111 6.96 -4.30 18.12
C ALA A 111 8.05 -4.06 17.07
N GLY A 112 7.93 -4.71 15.91
CA GLY A 112 8.83 -4.55 14.77
C GLY A 112 8.84 -3.14 14.20
N VAL A 113 7.69 -2.46 14.15
CA VAL A 113 7.60 -1.05 13.69
C VAL A 113 8.48 -0.13 14.55
N PHE A 114 8.49 -0.33 15.86
CA PHE A 114 9.33 0.46 16.77
C PHE A 114 10.82 0.08 16.72
N SER A 115 11.13 -1.12 16.24
CA SER A 115 12.51 -1.64 16.15
C SER A 115 13.16 -1.38 14.77
N GLY A 116 12.47 -0.63 13.89
CA GLY A 116 12.94 -0.28 12.56
C GLY A 116 12.84 -1.44 11.56
N LEU A 117 13.53 -1.30 10.40
CA LEU A 117 13.40 -2.23 9.27
C LEU A 117 13.69 -3.69 9.63
N TRP A 118 14.73 -3.94 10.40
CA TRP A 118 15.11 -5.30 10.84
C TRP A 118 14.10 -5.88 11.81
N GLY A 119 13.58 -5.06 12.73
CA GLY A 119 12.50 -5.48 13.63
C GLY A 119 11.24 -5.85 12.86
N LEU A 120 10.86 -5.03 11.90
CA LEU A 120 9.69 -5.27 11.07
C LEU A 120 9.79 -6.59 10.28
N LEU A 121 10.99 -6.96 9.85
CA LEU A 121 11.23 -8.19 9.08
C LEU A 121 11.25 -9.46 9.96
N PHE A 122 11.82 -9.39 11.18
CA PHE A 122 12.04 -10.56 12.01
C PHE A 122 11.11 -10.69 13.21
N MET A 123 10.56 -9.59 13.74
CA MET A 123 9.68 -9.64 14.92
C MET A 123 8.36 -10.40 14.67
N PRO A 124 7.71 -10.34 13.50
CA PRO A 124 6.52 -11.15 13.22
C PRO A 124 6.83 -12.66 13.24
N LEU A 125 8.00 -13.08 12.74
CA LEU A 125 8.48 -14.45 12.81
C LEU A 125 8.63 -14.91 14.26
N LEU A 126 9.35 -14.11 15.05
CA LEU A 126 9.58 -14.41 16.48
C LEU A 126 8.26 -14.45 17.25
N GLY A 127 7.38 -13.51 16.99
CA GLY A 127 6.06 -13.43 17.61
C GLY A 127 5.21 -14.67 17.28
N ALA A 128 5.18 -15.09 16.01
CA ALA A 128 4.47 -16.29 15.58
C ALA A 128 5.07 -17.57 16.23
N ALA A 129 6.39 -17.69 16.26
CA ALA A 129 7.06 -18.83 16.87
C ALA A 129 6.81 -18.91 18.38
N ILE A 130 6.92 -17.79 19.09
CA ILE A 130 6.63 -17.71 20.53
C ILE A 130 5.16 -18.06 20.80
N GLY A 131 4.22 -17.48 20.04
CA GLY A 131 2.79 -17.78 20.17
C GLY A 131 2.50 -19.27 19.96
N GLN A 132 3.07 -19.88 18.93
CA GLN A 132 2.90 -21.32 18.67
C GLN A 132 3.50 -22.18 19.80
N TYR A 133 4.68 -21.81 20.29
CA TYR A 133 5.31 -22.53 21.40
C TYR A 133 4.51 -22.45 22.70
N LEU A 134 3.87 -21.34 22.96
CA LEU A 134 2.99 -21.20 24.13
C LEU A 134 1.75 -22.09 24.04
N TYR A 135 1.30 -22.38 22.81
CA TYR A 135 0.14 -23.22 22.56
C TYR A 135 0.42 -24.73 22.79
N ASP A 136 1.45 -25.29 22.14
CA ASP A 136 1.68 -26.74 22.11
C ASP A 136 3.02 -27.20 22.69
N ARG A 137 3.88 -26.25 23.13
CA ARG A 137 5.21 -26.53 23.71
C ARG A 137 6.15 -27.30 22.77
N ASP A 138 5.86 -27.35 21.47
CA ASP A 138 6.68 -28.01 20.46
C ASP A 138 7.57 -26.97 19.74
N LEU A 139 8.88 -27.02 20.00
CA LEU A 139 9.87 -26.13 19.39
C LEU A 139 10.00 -26.32 17.88
N ILE A 140 9.85 -27.55 17.38
CA ILE A 140 9.97 -27.83 15.94
C ILE A 140 8.79 -27.21 15.21
N ARG A 141 7.60 -27.41 15.75
CA ARG A 141 6.36 -26.82 15.20
C ARG A 141 6.38 -25.29 15.30
N ALA A 142 6.80 -24.73 16.43
CA ALA A 142 6.94 -23.30 16.64
C ALA A 142 7.87 -22.66 15.60
N ARG A 143 9.04 -23.27 15.37
CA ARG A 143 9.99 -22.84 14.34
C ARG A 143 9.35 -22.89 12.94
N ASN A 144 8.69 -23.98 12.59
CA ASN A 144 8.10 -24.16 11.27
C ASN A 144 6.97 -23.15 11.02
N VAL A 145 6.12 -22.89 12.01
CA VAL A 145 5.07 -21.86 11.93
C VAL A 145 5.69 -20.46 11.79
N GLY A 146 6.72 -20.13 12.57
CA GLY A 146 7.42 -18.87 12.48
C GLY A 146 8.00 -18.63 11.07
N ILE A 147 8.76 -19.61 10.55
CA ILE A 147 9.37 -19.53 9.21
C ILE A 147 8.30 -19.40 8.13
N ALA A 148 7.23 -20.19 8.20
CA ALA A 148 6.16 -20.13 7.20
C ALA A 148 5.40 -18.79 7.23
N THR A 149 5.18 -18.22 8.42
CA THR A 149 4.60 -16.88 8.57
C THR A 149 5.50 -15.85 7.92
N TRP A 150 6.81 -15.92 8.17
CA TRP A 150 7.79 -15.00 7.58
C TRP A 150 7.85 -15.12 6.05
N LEU A 151 7.91 -16.34 5.51
CA LEU A 151 7.90 -16.57 4.07
C LEU A 151 6.63 -16.04 3.42
N GLY A 152 5.46 -16.28 4.03
CA GLY A 152 4.19 -15.73 3.55
C GLY A 152 4.19 -14.21 3.51
N MET A 153 4.73 -13.55 4.54
CA MET A 153 4.86 -12.10 4.60
C MET A 153 5.81 -11.56 3.52
N VAL A 154 6.98 -12.17 3.33
CA VAL A 154 7.95 -11.75 2.29
C VAL A 154 7.37 -11.92 0.89
N ILE A 155 6.71 -13.04 0.60
CA ILE A 155 6.06 -13.27 -0.69
C ILE A 155 4.95 -12.24 -0.93
N GLY A 156 4.09 -12.00 0.06
CA GLY A 156 3.04 -10.97 -0.03
C GLY A 156 3.60 -9.58 -0.30
N MET A 157 4.70 -9.22 0.37
CA MET A 157 5.42 -7.97 0.16
C MET A 157 5.96 -7.85 -1.27
N LEU A 158 6.60 -8.89 -1.81
CA LEU A 158 7.12 -8.90 -3.19
C LEU A 158 6.01 -8.74 -4.21
N ILE A 159 4.87 -9.41 -4.03
CA ILE A 159 3.69 -9.27 -4.90
C ILE A 159 3.17 -7.83 -4.86
N LYS A 160 3.04 -7.23 -3.67
CA LYS A 160 2.59 -5.83 -3.53
C LYS A 160 3.54 -4.86 -4.22
N ILE A 161 4.83 -5.04 -4.03
CA ILE A 161 5.85 -4.22 -4.70
C ILE A 161 5.68 -4.32 -6.22
N ALA A 162 5.57 -5.53 -6.78
CA ALA A 162 5.39 -5.73 -8.21
C ALA A 162 4.10 -5.05 -8.72
N LEU A 163 2.97 -5.21 -8.03
CA LEU A 163 1.71 -4.56 -8.40
C LEU A 163 1.78 -3.04 -8.29
N THR A 164 2.47 -2.51 -7.29
CA THR A 164 2.69 -1.07 -7.12
C THR A 164 3.51 -0.50 -8.26
N PHE A 165 4.63 -1.15 -8.63
CA PHE A 165 5.42 -0.72 -9.78
C PHE A 165 4.67 -0.83 -11.10
N LEU A 166 3.83 -1.85 -11.27
CA LEU A 166 2.94 -1.98 -12.42
C LEU A 166 1.96 -0.79 -12.50
N MET A 167 1.32 -0.42 -11.38
CA MET A 167 0.41 0.74 -11.33
C MET A 167 1.13 2.05 -11.65
N ILE A 168 2.31 2.27 -11.07
CA ILE A 168 3.13 3.46 -11.36
C ILE A 168 3.56 3.47 -12.82
N GLY A 169 3.95 2.33 -13.38
CA GLY A 169 4.31 2.20 -14.79
C GLY A 169 3.16 2.57 -15.72
N ILE A 170 1.95 2.08 -15.45
CA ILE A 170 0.73 2.42 -16.21
C ILE A 170 0.43 3.92 -16.08
N PHE A 171 0.54 4.48 -14.88
CA PHE A 171 0.32 5.90 -14.64
C PHE A 171 1.33 6.78 -15.39
N VAL A 172 2.62 6.48 -15.29
CA VAL A 172 3.67 7.22 -16.00
C VAL A 172 3.51 7.08 -17.52
N PHE A 173 3.15 5.90 -18.00
CA PHE A 173 2.86 5.68 -19.42
C PHE A 173 1.70 6.56 -19.88
N ALA A 174 0.61 6.66 -19.14
CA ALA A 174 -0.52 7.52 -19.44
C ALA A 174 -0.15 9.01 -19.43
N LEU A 175 0.78 9.44 -18.56
CA LEU A 175 1.28 10.82 -18.54
C LEU A 175 2.10 11.19 -19.79
N VAL A 176 2.80 10.21 -20.39
CA VAL A 176 3.69 10.44 -21.53
C VAL A 176 2.97 10.25 -22.87
N THR A 177 1.88 9.48 -22.89
CA THR A 177 1.08 9.17 -24.09
C THR A 177 -0.37 9.63 -23.89
N PRO A 178 -0.62 10.94 -23.89
CA PRO A 178 -1.97 11.50 -23.69
C PRO A 178 -2.89 11.23 -24.90
#